data_57e66239234d3d8b011d7226dd55b8cf
#
_entry.id   57e66239234d3d8b011d7226dd55b8cf
#
_cell.length_a   1.000
_cell.length_b   1.000
_cell.length_c   1.000
_cell.angle_alpha   90.00
_cell.angle_beta   90.00
_cell.angle_gamma   90.00
#
_symmetry.space_group_name_H-M   'P 1'
#
loop_
_entity.id
_entity.type
_entity.pdbx_description
1 polymer ?
#
loop_
_entity_poly.entity_id
_entity_poly.type
_entity_poly.pdbx_seq_one_letter_code
_entity_poly.pdbx_strand_id
1 'polypeptide(L)'
;MLHGGRLLSSGGVEPPLQMNSWSLAGRNLVRQKRRTLLMGSVVAFGFAAFALAGGFIAQSFEGLKEGTIRSIGHLQIVDRRAVARNEEATLEFGLPDAGRARAIAARDPAVVAVLPRIEFVGLATNGAKSVPYLGVGVDPQPEADATLPQELIVAGRYLSSAGGEDVVLGTGLASALGVKTGDRITLMATTPDGSLNAVDGVVSGLVDVRIKELNDRYLAAGIGLVSRLLETSETVSKLVVFLRKGADERRAAKRLEQSLAAAGFPIAIRHWAELAVFYGQVKLLYIGIFGFVGAVLVVIVILSAAIVMTMSVTERTREIGTLRAIGTRPVGVQRMFLAEGAVLAVAGCVAGALVALVVRAILNASGIVLPPPPGATHGMPINVKFYPLAYVAGVAAMVGTMLVASWFPARRASRISIVEALTHV
;
A
#
# COMPACT_ATOMS: atom_id res chain seq x y z
N MET A 1 19.01 93.22 -12.91
CA MET A 1 20.22 92.57 -12.50
C MET A 1 19.87 91.43 -11.64
N LEU A 2 19.73 90.26 -12.22
CA LEU A 2 20.73 89.21 -12.31
C LEU A 2 21.03 88.53 -10.95
N HIS A 3 20.59 87.35 -10.69
CA HIS A 3 21.51 86.21 -10.66
C HIS A 3 20.67 84.90 -10.54
N GLY A 4 20.84 84.05 -11.51
CA GLY A 4 20.32 82.71 -11.51
C GLY A 4 21.17 81.78 -10.68
N GLY A 5 20.56 81.07 -9.75
CA GLY A 5 21.13 79.92 -9.02
C GLY A 5 20.72 78.63 -9.66
N ARG A 6 21.61 77.95 -10.37
CA ARG A 6 21.41 76.53 -10.82
C ARG A 6 21.36 75.61 -9.61
N LEU A 7 20.23 74.98 -9.36
CA LEU A 7 20.10 73.84 -8.49
C LEU A 7 20.80 72.66 -9.16
N LEU A 8 21.82 72.12 -8.53
CA LEU A 8 22.48 70.88 -8.87
C LEU A 8 21.49 69.69 -8.68
N SER A 9 21.23 69.06 -9.76
CA SER A 9 20.43 67.76 -9.80
C SER A 9 21.14 66.79 -8.89
N SER A 10 20.41 66.33 -7.85
CA SER A 10 20.74 65.14 -7.03
C SER A 10 20.78 63.94 -7.93
N GLY A 11 21.95 63.43 -8.23
CA GLY A 11 22.16 62.15 -8.91
C GLY A 11 21.44 61.06 -8.12
N GLY A 12 20.38 60.52 -8.69
CA GLY A 12 19.72 59.33 -8.18
C GLY A 12 20.73 58.18 -8.17
N VAL A 13 21.05 57.69 -6.98
CA VAL A 13 21.77 56.42 -6.82
C VAL A 13 20.81 55.34 -7.31
N GLU A 14 21.08 54.82 -8.51
CA GLU A 14 20.37 53.65 -9.01
C GLU A 14 20.48 52.52 -7.96
N PRO A 15 19.36 51.83 -7.62
CA PRO A 15 19.43 50.74 -6.68
C PRO A 15 20.35 49.66 -7.24
N PRO A 16 21.23 49.03 -6.40
CA PRO A 16 22.17 48.03 -6.85
C PRO A 16 21.40 46.93 -7.58
N LEU A 17 21.86 46.58 -8.78
CA LEU A 17 21.36 45.51 -9.62
C LEU A 17 20.99 44.30 -8.75
N GLN A 18 19.71 44.00 -8.63
CA GLN A 18 19.24 42.78 -7.98
C GLN A 18 19.74 41.57 -8.82
N MET A 19 20.96 41.14 -8.52
CA MET A 19 21.52 39.95 -9.14
C MET A 19 20.60 38.76 -8.83
N ASN A 20 19.99 38.24 -9.86
CA ASN A 20 19.04 37.12 -9.74
C ASN A 20 19.79 35.90 -9.19
N SER A 21 19.60 35.61 -7.90
CA SER A 21 20.30 34.52 -7.15
C SER A 21 20.23 33.17 -7.85
N TRP A 22 19.17 32.94 -8.62
CA TRP A 22 18.95 31.68 -9.36
C TRP A 22 19.85 31.56 -10.60
N SER A 23 20.08 32.66 -11.35
CA SER A 23 20.95 32.60 -12.54
C SER A 23 22.43 32.45 -12.15
N LEU A 24 22.82 33.02 -11.04
CA LEU A 24 24.17 32.86 -10.48
C LEU A 24 24.36 31.41 -9.95
N ALA A 25 23.37 30.85 -9.26
CA ALA A 25 23.40 29.47 -8.78
C ALA A 25 23.61 28.49 -9.94
N GLY A 26 22.86 28.64 -11.04
CA GLY A 26 23.01 27.78 -12.23
C GLY A 26 24.41 27.87 -12.87
N ARG A 27 25.01 29.07 -13.04
CA ARG A 27 26.36 29.25 -13.59
C ARG A 27 27.43 28.63 -12.69
N ASN A 28 27.28 28.74 -11.38
CA ASN A 28 28.23 28.15 -10.41
C ASN A 28 28.23 26.62 -10.46
N LEU A 29 27.08 25.99 -10.62
CA LEU A 29 26.96 24.54 -10.75
C LEU A 29 27.70 24.00 -11.98
N VAL A 30 27.64 24.71 -13.12
CA VAL A 30 28.32 24.30 -14.36
C VAL A 30 29.84 24.47 -14.23
N ARG A 31 30.33 25.44 -13.45
CA ARG A 31 31.77 25.71 -13.27
C ARG A 31 32.47 24.66 -12.40
N GLN A 32 31.75 24.02 -11.43
CA GLN A 32 32.29 23.02 -10.50
C GLN A 32 31.75 21.61 -10.80
N LYS A 33 31.92 21.11 -12.04
CA LYS A 33 31.28 19.88 -12.58
C LYS A 33 31.45 18.67 -11.70
N ARG A 34 32.67 18.34 -11.23
CA ARG A 34 32.93 17.12 -10.44
C ARG A 34 32.13 17.11 -9.15
N ARG A 35 32.06 18.22 -8.47
CA ARG A 35 31.38 18.35 -7.19
C ARG A 35 29.85 18.35 -7.35
N THR A 36 29.34 19.11 -8.33
CA THR A 36 27.93 19.13 -8.69
C THR A 36 27.45 17.74 -9.06
N LEU A 37 28.29 16.97 -9.77
CA LEU A 37 27.97 15.59 -10.14
C LEU A 37 27.93 14.68 -8.93
N LEU A 38 28.89 14.78 -7.98
CA LEU A 38 28.88 13.98 -6.76
C LEU A 38 27.64 14.27 -5.89
N MET A 39 27.33 15.54 -5.63
CA MET A 39 26.13 15.90 -4.88
C MET A 39 24.85 15.52 -5.61
N GLY A 40 24.80 15.84 -6.92
CA GLY A 40 23.67 15.48 -7.76
C GLY A 40 23.39 13.98 -7.79
N SER A 41 24.45 13.16 -7.83
CA SER A 41 24.30 11.70 -7.78
C SER A 41 23.78 11.18 -6.43
N VAL A 42 24.24 11.76 -5.30
CA VAL A 42 23.72 11.40 -3.97
C VAL A 42 22.22 11.72 -3.86
N VAL A 43 21.83 12.93 -4.29
CA VAL A 43 20.39 13.33 -4.30
C VAL A 43 19.60 12.48 -5.28
N ALA A 44 20.13 12.21 -6.48
CA ALA A 44 19.48 11.39 -7.48
C ALA A 44 19.27 9.96 -7.00
N PHE A 45 20.27 9.35 -6.39
CA PHE A 45 20.18 8.02 -5.81
C PHE A 45 19.16 7.97 -4.65
N GLY A 46 19.23 8.94 -3.73
CA GLY A 46 18.27 9.04 -2.61
C GLY A 46 16.85 9.21 -3.10
N PHE A 47 16.62 10.07 -4.09
CA PHE A 47 15.31 10.26 -4.71
C PHE A 47 14.84 9.00 -5.44
N ALA A 48 15.70 8.37 -6.23
CA ALA A 48 15.36 7.14 -6.97
C ALA A 48 14.95 6.01 -6.00
N ALA A 49 15.73 5.82 -4.92
CA ALA A 49 15.41 4.85 -3.89
C ALA A 49 14.05 5.13 -3.23
N PHE A 50 13.77 6.40 -2.89
CA PHE A 50 12.48 6.80 -2.31
C PHE A 50 11.32 6.58 -3.28
N ALA A 51 11.47 6.95 -4.55
CA ALA A 51 10.43 6.80 -5.56
C ALA A 51 10.13 5.33 -5.87
N LEU A 52 11.16 4.48 -5.98
CA LEU A 52 11.02 3.03 -6.18
C LEU A 52 10.38 2.36 -4.97
N ALA A 53 10.82 2.68 -3.76
CA ALA A 53 10.22 2.17 -2.53
C ALA A 53 8.74 2.56 -2.42
N GLY A 54 8.40 3.83 -2.67
CA GLY A 54 7.03 4.31 -2.68
C GLY A 54 6.15 3.59 -3.72
N GLY A 55 6.68 3.36 -4.92
CA GLY A 55 6.01 2.61 -5.98
C GLY A 55 5.79 1.13 -5.63
N PHE A 56 6.79 0.49 -5.01
CA PHE A 56 6.69 -0.90 -4.52
C PHE A 56 5.66 -1.03 -3.39
N ILE A 57 5.70 -0.13 -2.41
CA ILE A 57 4.74 -0.10 -1.30
C ILE A 57 3.31 0.08 -1.83
N ALA A 58 3.10 1.04 -2.74
CA ALA A 58 1.79 1.28 -3.32
C ALA A 58 1.24 0.05 -4.05
N GLN A 59 2.08 -0.62 -4.86
CA GLN A 59 1.72 -1.86 -5.55
C GLN A 59 1.40 -2.99 -4.58
N SER A 60 2.24 -3.17 -3.55
CA SER A 60 2.05 -4.23 -2.55
C SER A 60 0.75 -4.05 -1.77
N PHE A 61 0.45 -2.82 -1.36
CA PHE A 61 -0.81 -2.54 -0.63
C PHE A 61 -2.04 -2.66 -1.52
N GLU A 62 -1.97 -2.25 -2.77
CA GLU A 62 -3.07 -2.42 -3.72
C GLU A 62 -3.33 -3.91 -3.98
N GLY A 63 -2.29 -4.71 -4.20
CA GLY A 63 -2.40 -6.15 -4.39
C GLY A 63 -2.94 -6.88 -3.15
N LEU A 64 -2.47 -6.50 -1.95
CA LEU A 64 -3.00 -7.04 -0.69
C LEU A 64 -4.46 -6.65 -0.48
N LYS A 65 -4.82 -5.39 -0.76
CA LYS A 65 -6.20 -4.91 -0.66
C LYS A 65 -7.11 -5.66 -1.63
N GLU A 66 -6.73 -5.76 -2.89
CA GLU A 66 -7.52 -6.46 -3.92
C GLU A 66 -7.67 -7.95 -3.60
N GLY A 67 -6.60 -8.63 -3.17
CA GLY A 67 -6.64 -10.02 -2.74
C GLY A 67 -7.55 -10.24 -1.54
N THR A 68 -7.49 -9.36 -0.54
CA THR A 68 -8.34 -9.40 0.65
C THR A 68 -9.81 -9.18 0.28
N ILE A 69 -10.12 -8.12 -0.49
CA ILE A 69 -11.50 -7.84 -0.92
C ILE A 69 -12.05 -8.99 -1.77
N ARG A 70 -11.25 -9.60 -2.64
CA ARG A 70 -11.66 -10.76 -3.43
C ARG A 70 -12.04 -11.95 -2.54
N SER A 71 -11.31 -12.14 -1.43
CA SER A 71 -11.59 -13.23 -0.49
C SER A 71 -12.80 -12.97 0.42
N ILE A 72 -12.91 -11.77 1.01
CA ILE A 72 -13.89 -11.47 2.07
C ILE A 72 -14.94 -10.42 1.70
N GLY A 73 -14.92 -9.87 0.46
CA GLY A 73 -15.80 -8.81 0.00
C GLY A 73 -15.40 -7.41 0.50
N HIS A 74 -16.10 -6.38 0.01
CA HIS A 74 -15.94 -5.01 0.50
C HIS A 74 -16.63 -4.80 1.84
N LEU A 75 -17.81 -5.42 2.00
CA LEU A 75 -18.63 -5.38 3.21
C LEU A 75 -19.15 -6.79 3.51
N GLN A 76 -19.37 -7.06 4.78
CA GLN A 76 -20.05 -8.28 5.25
C GLN A 76 -21.26 -7.89 6.07
N ILE A 77 -22.41 -8.50 5.77
CA ILE A 77 -23.64 -8.37 6.53
C ILE A 77 -23.74 -9.61 7.41
N VAL A 78 -23.78 -9.41 8.71
CA VAL A 78 -23.84 -10.46 9.73
C VAL A 78 -24.96 -10.14 10.72
N ASP A 79 -25.41 -11.13 11.48
CA ASP A 79 -26.30 -10.88 12.61
C ASP A 79 -25.56 -10.07 13.70
N ARG A 80 -26.22 -9.07 14.29
CA ARG A 80 -25.62 -8.19 15.33
C ARG A 80 -25.17 -8.99 16.55
N ARG A 81 -25.85 -10.09 16.88
CA ARG A 81 -25.51 -10.94 18.03
C ARG A 81 -24.19 -11.68 17.83
N ALA A 82 -23.88 -12.11 16.61
CA ALA A 82 -22.61 -12.76 16.27
C ALA A 82 -21.42 -11.82 16.56
N VAL A 83 -21.53 -10.56 16.18
CA VAL A 83 -20.50 -9.54 16.43
C VAL A 83 -20.33 -9.28 17.93
N ALA A 84 -21.42 -9.18 18.66
CA ALA A 84 -21.40 -8.88 20.10
C ALA A 84 -20.69 -9.99 20.92
N ARG A 85 -20.74 -11.24 20.47
CA ARG A 85 -20.11 -12.40 21.13
C ARG A 85 -18.76 -12.79 20.56
N ASN A 86 -18.34 -12.15 19.47
CA ASN A 86 -17.12 -12.49 18.74
C ASN A 86 -17.14 -13.96 18.19
N GLU A 87 -18.32 -14.48 17.90
CA GLU A 87 -18.58 -15.86 17.46
C GLU A 87 -19.09 -15.89 16.01
N GLU A 88 -18.23 -15.50 15.07
CA GLU A 88 -18.62 -15.34 13.65
C GLU A 88 -18.78 -16.69 12.92
N ALA A 89 -18.18 -17.75 13.44
CA ALA A 89 -18.14 -19.05 12.80
C ALA A 89 -19.31 -19.99 13.24
N THR A 90 -20.13 -19.58 14.20
CA THR A 90 -21.25 -20.39 14.68
C THR A 90 -22.55 -19.96 14.03
N LEU A 91 -23.24 -20.91 13.40
CA LEU A 91 -24.58 -20.70 12.84
C LEU A 91 -25.68 -20.44 13.88
N GLU A 92 -25.39 -20.61 15.17
CA GLU A 92 -26.30 -20.23 16.26
C GLU A 92 -26.76 -18.75 16.13
N PHE A 93 -25.86 -17.89 15.64
CA PHE A 93 -26.13 -16.47 15.34
C PHE A 93 -26.12 -16.22 13.83
N GLY A 94 -26.49 -17.20 13.03
CA GLY A 94 -26.61 -17.04 11.59
C GLY A 94 -27.71 -16.04 11.19
N LEU A 95 -27.61 -15.49 10.00
CA LEU A 95 -28.59 -14.60 9.41
C LEU A 95 -29.74 -15.43 8.82
N PRO A 96 -30.94 -15.39 9.42
CA PRO A 96 -32.09 -16.09 8.90
C PRO A 96 -32.63 -15.39 7.65
N ASP A 97 -33.42 -16.11 6.83
CA ASP A 97 -34.05 -15.56 5.62
C ASP A 97 -33.03 -14.83 4.71
N ALA A 98 -31.88 -15.49 4.51
CA ALA A 98 -30.76 -14.94 3.75
C ALA A 98 -31.16 -14.54 2.31
N GLY A 99 -32.14 -15.25 1.72
CA GLY A 99 -32.68 -14.96 0.39
C GLY A 99 -33.31 -13.58 0.32
N ARG A 100 -34.14 -13.22 1.29
CA ARG A 100 -34.78 -11.92 1.39
C ARG A 100 -33.79 -10.81 1.69
N ALA A 101 -32.85 -11.04 2.62
CA ALA A 101 -31.79 -10.07 2.93
C ALA A 101 -30.90 -9.81 1.71
N ARG A 102 -30.51 -10.86 0.96
CA ARG A 102 -29.78 -10.78 -0.31
C ARG A 102 -30.54 -9.93 -1.34
N ALA A 103 -31.85 -10.18 -1.52
CA ALA A 103 -32.66 -9.46 -2.48
C ALA A 103 -32.77 -7.95 -2.16
N ILE A 104 -32.83 -7.59 -0.87
CA ILE A 104 -32.83 -6.18 -0.44
C ILE A 104 -31.45 -5.55 -0.70
N ALA A 105 -30.38 -6.20 -0.30
CA ALA A 105 -29.03 -5.68 -0.48
C ALA A 105 -28.64 -5.52 -1.95
N ALA A 106 -29.10 -6.41 -2.83
CA ALA A 106 -28.86 -6.36 -4.28
C ALA A 106 -29.53 -5.15 -4.98
N ARG A 107 -30.49 -4.48 -4.34
CA ARG A 107 -31.13 -3.28 -4.91
C ARG A 107 -30.30 -2.02 -4.79
N ASP A 108 -29.26 -2.00 -3.95
CA ASP A 108 -28.40 -0.81 -3.84
C ASP A 108 -27.57 -0.64 -5.13
N PRO A 109 -27.56 0.56 -5.76
CA PRO A 109 -26.90 0.80 -7.04
C PRO A 109 -25.38 0.65 -6.99
N ALA A 110 -24.78 0.70 -5.81
CA ALA A 110 -23.34 0.47 -5.62
C ALA A 110 -22.97 -1.00 -5.56
N VAL A 111 -23.93 -1.90 -5.32
CA VAL A 111 -23.71 -3.34 -5.16
C VAL A 111 -23.61 -4.02 -6.52
N VAL A 112 -22.60 -4.86 -6.69
CA VAL A 112 -22.39 -5.70 -7.87
C VAL A 112 -22.85 -7.14 -7.62
N ALA A 113 -22.49 -7.67 -6.43
CA ALA A 113 -22.84 -9.02 -6.04
C ALA A 113 -23.06 -9.11 -4.52
N VAL A 114 -23.98 -10.00 -4.13
CA VAL A 114 -24.22 -10.37 -2.73
C VAL A 114 -24.17 -11.89 -2.66
N LEU A 115 -23.16 -12.42 -1.97
CA LEU A 115 -22.87 -13.86 -1.91
C LEU A 115 -23.18 -14.39 -0.52
N PRO A 116 -24.10 -15.36 -0.40
CA PRO A 116 -24.33 -16.06 0.84
C PRO A 116 -23.16 -17.01 1.14
N ARG A 117 -22.67 -17.01 2.37
CA ARG A 117 -21.64 -17.95 2.84
C ARG A 117 -22.01 -18.55 4.17
N ILE A 118 -21.74 -19.84 4.29
CA ILE A 118 -21.82 -20.59 5.55
C ILE A 118 -20.39 -20.96 5.93
N GLU A 119 -19.88 -20.39 7.00
CA GLU A 119 -18.58 -20.76 7.57
C GLU A 119 -18.81 -21.76 8.70
N PHE A 120 -18.01 -22.82 8.72
CA PHE A 120 -18.15 -23.91 9.68
C PHE A 120 -16.81 -24.62 9.89
N VAL A 121 -16.73 -25.37 10.97
CA VAL A 121 -15.57 -26.18 11.30
C VAL A 121 -15.98 -27.63 11.44
N GLY A 122 -15.07 -28.54 11.15
CA GLY A 122 -15.36 -29.98 11.25
C GLY A 122 -14.12 -30.84 11.06
N LEU A 123 -14.37 -32.12 10.87
CA LEU A 123 -13.35 -33.14 10.59
C LEU A 123 -13.65 -33.80 9.24
N ALA A 124 -12.66 -33.77 8.36
CA ALA A 124 -12.70 -34.55 7.11
C ALA A 124 -11.98 -35.89 7.30
N THR A 125 -12.53 -36.98 6.79
CA THR A 125 -11.89 -38.29 6.88
C THR A 125 -11.97 -39.05 5.56
N ASN A 126 -10.92 -39.79 5.26
CA ASN A 126 -10.87 -40.75 4.16
C ASN A 126 -11.06 -42.20 4.64
N GLY A 127 -11.53 -42.42 5.89
CA GLY A 127 -11.65 -43.70 6.54
C GLY A 127 -10.42 -44.18 7.31
N ALA A 128 -9.21 -43.71 6.92
CA ALA A 128 -7.96 -44.07 7.59
C ALA A 128 -7.38 -42.90 8.41
N LYS A 129 -7.55 -41.65 7.94
CA LYS A 129 -7.08 -40.44 8.59
C LYS A 129 -8.24 -39.46 8.77
N SER A 130 -8.18 -38.69 9.85
CA SER A 130 -9.11 -37.57 10.11
C SER A 130 -8.31 -36.31 10.36
N VAL A 131 -8.69 -35.23 9.69
CA VAL A 131 -8.00 -33.92 9.76
C VAL A 131 -9.04 -32.82 9.98
N PRO A 132 -8.81 -31.87 10.91
CA PRO A 132 -9.70 -30.76 11.10
C PRO A 132 -9.64 -29.79 9.90
N TYR A 133 -10.81 -29.27 9.52
CA TYR A 133 -10.91 -28.30 8.45
C TYR A 133 -11.68 -27.04 8.86
N LEU A 134 -11.42 -25.98 8.09
CA LEU A 134 -12.19 -24.74 8.05
C LEU A 134 -12.99 -24.77 6.75
N GLY A 135 -14.31 -24.94 6.87
CA GLY A 135 -15.21 -25.10 5.73
C GLY A 135 -15.92 -23.80 5.36
N VAL A 136 -16.14 -23.61 4.07
CA VAL A 136 -16.99 -22.57 3.54
C VAL A 136 -18.00 -23.16 2.55
N GLY A 137 -19.29 -22.97 2.84
CA GLY A 137 -20.40 -23.27 1.94
C GLY A 137 -20.69 -22.07 1.06
N VAL A 138 -20.68 -22.25 -0.26
CA VAL A 138 -20.85 -21.18 -1.23
C VAL A 138 -21.86 -21.56 -2.31
N ASP A 139 -22.44 -20.56 -2.97
CA ASP A 139 -23.15 -20.72 -4.24
C ASP A 139 -22.11 -20.64 -5.37
N PRO A 140 -21.78 -21.76 -6.05
CA PRO A 140 -20.62 -21.82 -6.93
C PRO A 140 -20.63 -20.83 -8.09
N GLN A 141 -21.80 -20.60 -8.70
CA GLN A 141 -21.89 -19.76 -9.89
C GLN A 141 -21.62 -18.28 -9.59
N PRO A 142 -22.34 -17.62 -8.67
CA PRO A 142 -22.05 -16.22 -8.31
C PRO A 142 -20.69 -16.08 -7.65
N GLU A 143 -20.21 -17.07 -6.91
CA GLU A 143 -18.89 -17.07 -6.30
C GLU A 143 -17.78 -17.06 -7.36
N ALA A 144 -17.93 -17.90 -8.41
CA ALA A 144 -16.98 -17.99 -9.51
C ALA A 144 -16.81 -16.65 -10.26
N ASP A 145 -17.92 -15.92 -10.44
CA ASP A 145 -17.93 -14.65 -11.15
C ASP A 145 -17.30 -13.51 -10.32
N ALA A 146 -17.49 -13.53 -8.99
CA ALA A 146 -17.06 -12.45 -8.11
C ALA A 146 -15.64 -12.64 -7.55
N THR A 147 -15.23 -13.85 -7.21
CA THR A 147 -13.97 -14.16 -6.51
C THR A 147 -12.92 -14.82 -7.39
N LEU A 148 -13.30 -15.32 -8.58
CA LEU A 148 -12.43 -16.00 -9.53
C LEU A 148 -11.60 -17.14 -8.90
N PRO A 149 -12.24 -18.08 -8.20
CA PRO A 149 -11.53 -19.15 -7.49
C PRO A 149 -10.77 -20.09 -8.44
N GLN A 150 -11.11 -20.07 -9.73
CA GLN A 150 -10.40 -20.81 -10.79
C GLN A 150 -8.91 -20.45 -10.87
N GLU A 151 -8.54 -19.23 -10.53
CA GLU A 151 -7.13 -18.77 -10.49
C GLU A 151 -6.31 -19.46 -9.37
N LEU A 152 -6.98 -20.05 -8.39
CA LEU A 152 -6.36 -20.74 -7.25
C LEU A 152 -6.31 -22.27 -7.45
N ILE A 153 -6.96 -22.81 -8.50
CA ILE A 153 -6.99 -24.25 -8.75
C ILE A 153 -5.63 -24.73 -9.21
N VAL A 154 -5.11 -25.73 -8.51
CA VAL A 154 -3.86 -26.42 -8.84
C VAL A 154 -4.13 -27.72 -9.59
N ALA A 155 -5.25 -28.41 -9.27
CA ALA A 155 -5.66 -29.65 -9.94
C ALA A 155 -7.19 -29.79 -9.92
N GLY A 156 -7.74 -30.43 -10.93
CA GLY A 156 -9.19 -30.68 -11.03
C GLY A 156 -9.98 -29.44 -11.46
N ARG A 157 -11.19 -29.30 -10.93
CA ARG A 157 -12.12 -28.19 -11.24
C ARG A 157 -12.76 -27.62 -9.98
N TYR A 158 -13.30 -26.42 -10.09
CA TYR A 158 -14.09 -25.82 -9.02
C TYR A 158 -15.46 -26.49 -8.90
N LEU A 159 -16.21 -26.16 -7.87
CA LEU A 159 -17.56 -26.66 -7.59
C LEU A 159 -18.49 -26.45 -8.79
N SER A 160 -19.30 -27.45 -9.10
CA SER A 160 -20.21 -27.40 -10.25
C SER A 160 -21.61 -26.91 -9.92
N SER A 161 -22.11 -27.23 -8.73
CA SER A 161 -23.48 -26.88 -8.30
C SER A 161 -23.57 -26.66 -6.81
N ALA A 162 -24.58 -25.89 -6.38
CA ALA A 162 -24.81 -25.60 -4.97
C ALA A 162 -25.24 -26.85 -4.15
N GLY A 163 -25.94 -27.77 -4.76
CA GLY A 163 -26.46 -29.00 -4.10
C GLY A 163 -25.65 -30.26 -4.41
N GLY A 164 -24.59 -30.19 -5.20
CA GLY A 164 -23.75 -31.33 -5.57
C GLY A 164 -22.93 -31.87 -4.41
N GLU A 165 -22.29 -33.00 -4.65
CA GLU A 165 -21.36 -33.65 -3.70
C GLU A 165 -19.92 -33.17 -3.89
N ASP A 166 -19.67 -32.23 -4.82
CA ASP A 166 -18.34 -31.68 -5.12
C ASP A 166 -17.78 -30.94 -3.89
N VAL A 167 -16.53 -31.23 -3.56
CA VAL A 167 -15.76 -30.49 -2.56
C VAL A 167 -14.40 -30.09 -3.13
N VAL A 168 -13.92 -28.92 -2.75
CA VAL A 168 -12.61 -28.40 -3.12
C VAL A 168 -11.78 -28.26 -1.87
N LEU A 169 -10.57 -28.85 -1.89
CA LEU A 169 -9.67 -28.86 -0.73
C LEU A 169 -8.44 -27.98 -0.98
N GLY A 170 -7.93 -27.39 0.09
CA GLY A 170 -6.57 -26.86 0.07
C GLY A 170 -5.54 -27.96 -0.17
N THR A 171 -4.49 -27.67 -0.93
CA THR A 171 -3.45 -28.69 -1.22
C THR A 171 -2.82 -29.27 0.04
N GLY A 172 -2.68 -28.48 1.11
CA GLY A 172 -2.19 -28.95 2.40
C GLY A 172 -3.14 -29.91 3.09
N LEU A 173 -4.45 -29.62 3.12
CA LEU A 173 -5.47 -30.51 3.67
C LEU A 173 -5.55 -31.83 2.90
N ALA A 174 -5.54 -31.77 1.57
CA ALA A 174 -5.54 -32.96 0.73
C ALA A 174 -4.31 -33.84 0.96
N SER A 175 -3.12 -33.22 1.10
CA SER A 175 -1.88 -33.92 1.43
C SER A 175 -1.94 -34.59 2.80
N ALA A 176 -2.48 -33.92 3.81
CA ALA A 176 -2.62 -34.45 5.17
C ALA A 176 -3.57 -35.66 5.20
N LEU A 177 -4.68 -35.58 4.47
CA LEU A 177 -5.62 -36.69 4.29
C LEU A 177 -5.06 -37.80 3.38
N GLY A 178 -4.14 -37.50 2.48
CA GLY A 178 -3.64 -38.43 1.47
C GLY A 178 -4.63 -38.70 0.34
N VAL A 179 -5.43 -37.67 -0.04
CA VAL A 179 -6.46 -37.78 -1.08
C VAL A 179 -6.09 -36.94 -2.32
N LYS A 180 -6.69 -37.30 -3.45
CA LYS A 180 -6.54 -36.64 -4.76
C LYS A 180 -7.93 -36.32 -5.34
N THR A 181 -7.91 -35.59 -6.44
CA THR A 181 -9.14 -35.33 -7.23
C THR A 181 -9.78 -36.64 -7.67
N GLY A 182 -11.09 -36.75 -7.47
CA GLY A 182 -11.90 -37.96 -7.70
C GLY A 182 -12.12 -38.83 -6.47
N ASP A 183 -11.33 -38.70 -5.41
CA ASP A 183 -11.48 -39.48 -4.20
C ASP A 183 -12.73 -39.05 -3.40
N ARG A 184 -13.30 -39.98 -2.64
CA ARG A 184 -14.38 -39.69 -1.70
C ARG A 184 -13.84 -39.41 -0.32
N ILE A 185 -14.46 -38.49 0.37
CA ILE A 185 -14.18 -38.13 1.77
C ILE A 185 -15.52 -37.97 2.51
N THR A 186 -15.50 -38.22 3.79
CA THR A 186 -16.66 -37.94 4.65
C THR A 186 -16.38 -36.67 5.46
N LEU A 187 -17.28 -35.71 5.39
CA LEU A 187 -17.26 -34.46 6.16
C LEU A 187 -18.13 -34.66 7.41
N MET A 188 -17.56 -34.37 8.56
CA MET A 188 -18.28 -34.40 9.85
C MET A 188 -18.25 -32.98 10.45
N ALA A 189 -19.37 -32.51 10.94
CA ALA A 189 -19.51 -31.24 11.64
C ALA A 189 -20.59 -31.32 12.72
N THR A 190 -20.49 -30.44 13.71
CA THR A 190 -21.52 -30.29 14.74
C THR A 190 -22.59 -29.33 14.20
N THR A 191 -23.84 -29.76 14.26
CA THR A 191 -25.01 -28.94 13.91
C THR A 191 -25.21 -27.82 14.95
N PRO A 192 -25.96 -26.75 14.64
CA PRO A 192 -26.30 -25.71 15.61
C PRO A 192 -26.98 -26.24 16.88
N ASP A 193 -27.70 -27.37 16.80
CA ASP A 193 -28.35 -28.03 17.93
C ASP A 193 -27.40 -28.92 18.76
N GLY A 194 -26.12 -28.97 18.41
CA GLY A 194 -25.08 -29.71 19.10
C GLY A 194 -24.96 -31.19 18.70
N SER A 195 -25.72 -31.67 17.72
CA SER A 195 -25.64 -33.04 17.19
C SER A 195 -24.45 -33.17 16.21
N LEU A 196 -23.82 -34.33 16.16
CA LEU A 196 -22.79 -34.63 15.16
C LEU A 196 -23.48 -35.21 13.92
N ASN A 197 -23.25 -34.61 12.77
CA ASN A 197 -23.73 -35.08 11.47
C ASN A 197 -22.57 -35.31 10.49
N ALA A 198 -22.81 -36.14 9.47
CA ALA A 198 -21.82 -36.49 8.46
C ALA A 198 -22.44 -36.56 7.07
N VAL A 199 -21.69 -36.10 6.07
CA VAL A 199 -22.04 -36.23 4.65
C VAL A 199 -20.84 -36.66 3.84
N ASP A 200 -21.05 -37.39 2.77
CA ASP A 200 -19.98 -37.71 1.83
C ASP A 200 -19.81 -36.63 0.77
N GLY A 201 -18.57 -36.42 0.35
CA GLY A 201 -18.23 -35.54 -0.71
C GLY A 201 -17.16 -36.13 -1.65
N VAL A 202 -17.13 -35.66 -2.89
CA VAL A 202 -16.16 -36.04 -3.91
C VAL A 202 -15.20 -34.91 -4.12
N VAL A 203 -13.89 -35.12 -3.99
CA VAL A 203 -12.87 -34.11 -4.21
C VAL A 203 -12.81 -33.71 -5.70
N SER A 204 -13.45 -32.61 -6.07
CA SER A 204 -13.51 -32.13 -7.45
C SER A 204 -12.29 -31.32 -7.85
N GLY A 205 -11.64 -30.68 -6.90
CA GLY A 205 -10.46 -29.87 -7.14
C GLY A 205 -9.59 -29.62 -5.92
N LEU A 206 -8.36 -29.22 -6.19
CA LEU A 206 -7.37 -28.78 -5.20
C LEU A 206 -7.03 -27.34 -5.47
N VAL A 207 -7.00 -26.52 -4.42
CA VAL A 207 -6.69 -25.09 -4.49
C VAL A 207 -5.49 -24.76 -3.61
N ASP A 208 -4.77 -23.70 -4.00
CA ASP A 208 -3.80 -23.07 -3.12
C ASP A 208 -4.28 -21.65 -2.74
N VAL A 209 -4.72 -21.49 -1.51
CA VAL A 209 -5.24 -20.23 -0.97
C VAL A 209 -4.12 -19.26 -0.53
N ARG A 210 -2.88 -19.56 -0.89
CA ARG A 210 -1.68 -18.72 -0.69
C ARG A 210 -1.22 -18.49 0.76
N ILE A 211 -2.06 -18.78 1.75
CA ILE A 211 -1.73 -18.73 3.19
C ILE A 211 -1.64 -20.16 3.69
N LYS A 212 -0.46 -20.57 4.17
CA LYS A 212 -0.17 -21.96 4.52
C LYS A 212 -1.13 -22.53 5.57
N GLU A 213 -1.32 -21.81 6.69
CA GLU A 213 -2.20 -22.31 7.76
C GLU A 213 -3.65 -22.48 7.29
N LEU A 214 -4.11 -21.58 6.42
CA LEU A 214 -5.44 -21.70 5.82
C LEU A 214 -5.47 -22.83 4.79
N ASN A 215 -4.47 -22.94 3.95
CA ASN A 215 -4.37 -23.98 2.92
C ASN A 215 -4.33 -25.41 3.50
N ASP A 216 -3.71 -25.56 4.69
CA ASP A 216 -3.63 -26.83 5.40
C ASP A 216 -4.98 -27.27 5.99
N ARG A 217 -6.00 -26.38 6.01
CA ARG A 217 -7.34 -26.66 6.59
C ARG A 217 -8.49 -26.25 5.67
N TYR A 218 -8.23 -25.66 4.52
CA TYR A 218 -9.28 -25.10 3.66
C TYR A 218 -10.14 -26.16 3.00
N LEU A 219 -11.45 -25.98 3.11
CA LEU A 219 -12.46 -26.77 2.42
C LEU A 219 -13.56 -25.85 1.88
N ALA A 220 -13.91 -25.97 0.60
CA ALA A 220 -15.08 -25.33 0.04
C ALA A 220 -16.05 -26.39 -0.49
N ALA A 221 -17.35 -26.17 -0.27
CA ALA A 221 -18.42 -27.04 -0.75
C ALA A 221 -19.62 -26.23 -1.21
N GLY A 222 -20.49 -26.82 -2.00
CA GLY A 222 -21.76 -26.20 -2.38
C GLY A 222 -22.61 -25.91 -1.15
N ILE A 223 -23.22 -24.71 -1.08
CA ILE A 223 -24.02 -24.28 0.07
C ILE A 223 -25.13 -25.29 0.44
N GLY A 224 -25.72 -25.97 -0.54
CA GLY A 224 -26.73 -27.02 -0.29
C GLY A 224 -26.14 -28.27 0.34
N LEU A 225 -24.90 -28.68 0.03
CA LEU A 225 -24.23 -29.79 0.72
C LEU A 225 -23.99 -29.42 2.19
N VAL A 226 -23.49 -28.18 2.41
CA VAL A 226 -23.22 -27.68 3.76
C VAL A 226 -24.50 -27.53 4.58
N SER A 227 -25.61 -27.08 3.95
CA SER A 227 -26.91 -27.00 4.62
C SER A 227 -27.42 -28.38 5.06
N ARG A 228 -27.18 -29.44 4.27
CA ARG A 228 -27.50 -30.81 4.68
C ARG A 228 -26.58 -31.26 5.83
N LEU A 229 -25.28 -30.97 5.78
CA LEU A 229 -24.35 -31.34 6.83
C LEU A 229 -24.70 -30.68 8.18
N LEU A 230 -25.11 -29.42 8.15
CA LEU A 230 -25.41 -28.64 9.36
C LEU A 230 -26.88 -28.63 9.74
N GLU A 231 -27.74 -29.36 8.97
CA GLU A 231 -29.19 -29.41 9.17
C GLU A 231 -29.85 -28.05 9.27
N THR A 232 -29.37 -27.12 8.45
CA THR A 232 -29.85 -25.71 8.42
C THR A 232 -30.58 -25.42 7.12
N SER A 233 -31.67 -24.66 7.19
CA SER A 233 -32.42 -24.18 6.05
C SER A 233 -32.42 -22.66 6.05
N GLU A 234 -32.08 -22.01 4.89
CA GLU A 234 -32.14 -20.58 4.66
C GLU A 234 -31.30 -19.69 5.60
N THR A 235 -30.53 -20.27 6.51
CA THR A 235 -29.65 -19.57 7.42
C THR A 235 -28.22 -19.61 6.90
N VAL A 236 -27.57 -18.44 6.85
CA VAL A 236 -26.16 -18.31 6.44
C VAL A 236 -25.36 -17.62 7.54
N SER A 237 -24.05 -17.86 7.59
CA SER A 237 -23.19 -17.17 8.54
C SER A 237 -23.12 -15.66 8.20
N LYS A 238 -23.07 -15.34 6.91
CA LYS A 238 -22.96 -13.97 6.43
C LYS A 238 -23.35 -13.81 4.97
N LEU A 239 -23.65 -12.56 4.57
CA LEU A 239 -23.70 -12.15 3.18
C LEU A 239 -22.48 -11.29 2.86
N VAL A 240 -21.69 -11.72 1.88
CA VAL A 240 -20.51 -11.01 1.40
C VAL A 240 -20.94 -10.09 0.26
N VAL A 241 -20.63 -8.78 0.39
CA VAL A 241 -21.08 -7.78 -0.55
C VAL A 241 -19.90 -7.22 -1.33
N PHE A 242 -20.00 -7.29 -2.66
CA PHE A 242 -19.07 -6.69 -3.59
C PHE A 242 -19.63 -5.40 -4.14
N LEU A 243 -18.85 -4.33 -4.04
CA LEU A 243 -19.24 -3.01 -4.52
C LEU A 243 -18.57 -2.71 -5.86
N ARG A 244 -19.20 -1.82 -6.62
CA ARG A 244 -18.64 -1.30 -7.89
C ARG A 244 -17.33 -0.54 -7.62
N LYS A 245 -16.37 -0.68 -8.52
CA LYS A 245 -15.09 0.02 -8.43
C LYS A 245 -15.30 1.54 -8.30
N GLY A 246 -14.69 2.14 -7.27
CA GLY A 246 -14.82 3.55 -6.97
C GLY A 246 -16.07 3.95 -6.17
N ALA A 247 -16.91 3.01 -5.76
CA ALA A 247 -18.03 3.29 -4.87
C ALA A 247 -17.53 3.71 -3.48
N ASP A 248 -18.27 4.63 -2.84
CA ASP A 248 -18.03 5.01 -1.45
C ASP A 248 -18.54 3.92 -0.51
N GLU A 249 -17.62 3.11 0.03
CA GLU A 249 -17.91 1.97 0.90
C GLU A 249 -18.74 2.37 2.14
N ARG A 250 -18.43 3.53 2.75
CA ARG A 250 -19.13 4.01 3.96
C ARG A 250 -20.56 4.41 3.67
N ARG A 251 -20.79 5.09 2.54
CA ARG A 251 -22.15 5.47 2.13
C ARG A 251 -22.99 4.26 1.74
N ALA A 252 -22.38 3.29 1.04
CA ALA A 252 -23.04 2.04 0.69
C ALA A 252 -23.42 1.25 1.95
N ALA A 253 -22.51 1.08 2.91
CA ALA A 253 -22.77 0.42 4.18
C ALA A 253 -23.96 1.06 4.93
N LYS A 254 -23.99 2.38 5.05
CA LYS A 254 -25.09 3.11 5.72
C LYS A 254 -26.43 2.89 5.05
N ARG A 255 -26.50 2.90 3.71
CA ARG A 255 -27.76 2.63 2.99
C ARG A 255 -28.22 1.19 3.16
N LEU A 256 -27.29 0.23 3.08
CA LEU A 256 -27.57 -1.20 3.31
C LEU A 256 -28.08 -1.44 4.74
N GLU A 257 -27.44 -0.82 5.73
CA GLU A 257 -27.88 -0.92 7.12
C GLU A 257 -29.29 -0.36 7.30
N GLN A 258 -29.59 0.79 6.74
CA GLN A 258 -30.93 1.40 6.81
C GLN A 258 -32.00 0.55 6.12
N SER A 259 -31.73 0.03 4.92
CA SER A 259 -32.69 -0.75 4.16
C SER A 259 -33.01 -2.10 4.80
N LEU A 260 -31.99 -2.78 5.35
CA LEU A 260 -32.14 -4.06 6.04
C LEU A 260 -32.79 -3.90 7.43
N ALA A 261 -32.40 -2.86 8.17
CA ALA A 261 -33.04 -2.54 9.46
C ALA A 261 -34.53 -2.20 9.29
N ALA A 262 -34.88 -1.41 8.24
CA ALA A 262 -36.29 -1.12 7.91
C ALA A 262 -37.10 -2.37 7.55
N ALA A 263 -36.43 -3.42 7.03
CA ALA A 263 -37.04 -4.72 6.73
C ALA A 263 -37.10 -5.66 7.94
N GLY A 264 -36.61 -5.24 9.12
CA GLY A 264 -36.66 -5.98 10.38
C GLY A 264 -35.46 -6.90 10.65
N PHE A 265 -34.39 -6.81 9.87
CA PHE A 265 -33.18 -7.62 10.10
C PHE A 265 -32.29 -7.01 11.19
N PRO A 266 -31.93 -7.75 12.25
CA PRO A 266 -31.00 -7.30 13.29
C PRO A 266 -29.54 -7.47 12.84
N ILE A 267 -29.10 -6.68 11.85
CA ILE A 267 -27.81 -6.84 11.22
C ILE A 267 -26.75 -5.89 11.76
N ALA A 268 -25.50 -6.25 11.53
CA ALA A 268 -24.34 -5.38 11.58
C ALA A 268 -23.59 -5.48 10.25
N ILE A 269 -23.02 -4.37 9.81
CA ILE A 269 -22.19 -4.32 8.60
C ILE A 269 -20.75 -4.13 9.02
N ARG A 270 -19.88 -5.04 8.56
CA ARG A 270 -18.43 -4.99 8.81
C ARG A 270 -17.69 -4.63 7.54
N HIS A 271 -16.75 -3.73 7.67
CA HIS A 271 -15.87 -3.35 6.57
C HIS A 271 -14.71 -4.33 6.43
N TRP A 272 -14.26 -4.58 5.20
CA TRP A 272 -13.10 -5.44 4.94
C TRP A 272 -11.86 -5.04 5.73
N ALA A 273 -11.66 -3.72 5.95
CA ALA A 273 -10.49 -3.21 6.68
C ALA A 273 -10.51 -3.56 8.18
N GLU A 274 -11.68 -3.78 8.77
CA GLU A 274 -11.85 -4.22 10.16
C GLU A 274 -11.57 -5.72 10.28
N LEU A 275 -11.93 -6.49 9.26
CA LEU A 275 -11.75 -7.94 9.20
C LEU A 275 -10.32 -8.33 8.82
N ALA A 276 -9.64 -7.49 8.06
CA ALA A 276 -8.30 -7.73 7.57
C ALA A 276 -7.22 -7.32 8.59
N VAL A 277 -7.21 -7.94 9.77
CA VAL A 277 -6.20 -7.68 10.82
C VAL A 277 -4.79 -7.82 10.28
N PHE A 278 -4.53 -8.86 9.48
CA PHE A 278 -3.25 -9.11 8.84
C PHE A 278 -2.82 -7.97 7.91
N TYR A 279 -3.75 -7.38 7.13
CA TYR A 279 -3.48 -6.23 6.28
C TYR A 279 -2.98 -5.03 7.11
N GLY A 280 -3.62 -4.75 8.24
CA GLY A 280 -3.21 -3.69 9.16
C GLY A 280 -1.81 -3.90 9.72
N GLN A 281 -1.49 -5.11 10.15
CA GLN A 281 -0.18 -5.48 10.69
C GLN A 281 0.93 -5.37 9.63
N VAL A 282 0.70 -5.89 8.42
CA VAL A 282 1.64 -5.78 7.29
C VAL A 282 1.85 -4.33 6.91
N LYS A 283 0.80 -3.51 6.86
CA LYS A 283 0.90 -2.08 6.59
C LYS A 283 1.80 -1.37 7.61
N LEU A 284 1.62 -1.64 8.89
CA LEU A 284 2.42 -1.04 9.95
C LEU A 284 3.89 -1.47 9.85
N LEU A 285 4.15 -2.75 9.57
CA LEU A 285 5.49 -3.29 9.36
C LEU A 285 6.21 -2.58 8.19
N TYR A 286 5.54 -2.44 7.05
CA TYR A 286 6.10 -1.75 5.88
C TYR A 286 6.39 -0.27 6.18
N ILE A 287 5.47 0.44 6.84
CA ILE A 287 5.70 1.83 7.26
C ILE A 287 6.91 1.92 8.18
N GLY A 288 7.08 0.98 9.12
CA GLY A 288 8.23 0.92 10.01
C GLY A 288 9.55 0.71 9.26
N ILE A 289 9.62 -0.33 8.44
CA ILE A 289 10.85 -0.69 7.69
C ILE A 289 11.22 0.44 6.71
N PHE A 290 10.30 0.86 5.84
CA PHE A 290 10.60 1.88 4.84
C PHE A 290 10.75 3.27 5.44
N GLY A 291 10.06 3.56 6.55
CA GLY A 291 10.26 4.78 7.34
C GLY A 291 11.67 4.85 7.94
N PHE A 292 12.16 3.75 8.52
CA PHE A 292 13.53 3.66 9.02
C PHE A 292 14.57 3.82 7.90
N VAL A 293 14.42 3.07 6.80
CA VAL A 293 15.32 3.20 5.63
C VAL A 293 15.30 4.62 5.07
N GLY A 294 14.10 5.22 4.95
CA GLY A 294 13.94 6.61 4.52
C GLY A 294 14.65 7.60 5.45
N ALA A 295 14.55 7.42 6.77
CA ALA A 295 15.23 8.26 7.75
C ALA A 295 16.76 8.15 7.61
N VAL A 296 17.30 6.95 7.44
CA VAL A 296 18.73 6.72 7.20
C VAL A 296 19.18 7.41 5.91
N LEU A 297 18.43 7.30 4.81
CA LEU A 297 18.73 7.98 3.56
C LEU A 297 18.73 9.51 3.71
N VAL A 298 17.77 10.07 4.43
CA VAL A 298 17.72 11.51 4.72
C VAL A 298 18.96 11.96 5.49
N VAL A 299 19.39 11.22 6.51
CA VAL A 299 20.63 11.52 7.27
C VAL A 299 21.85 11.49 6.35
N ILE A 300 21.99 10.47 5.50
CA ILE A 300 23.10 10.38 4.53
C ILE A 300 23.11 11.58 3.59
N VAL A 301 21.96 11.99 3.05
CA VAL A 301 21.85 13.16 2.18
C VAL A 301 22.22 14.44 2.91
N ILE A 302 21.75 14.63 4.17
CA ILE A 302 22.08 15.81 5.00
C ILE A 302 23.59 15.89 5.23
N LEU A 303 24.21 14.80 5.68
CA LEU A 303 25.65 14.76 5.97
C LEU A 303 26.48 15.02 4.71
N SER A 304 26.15 14.33 3.60
CA SER A 304 26.85 14.52 2.32
C SER A 304 26.71 15.96 1.81
N ALA A 305 25.51 16.51 1.85
CA ALA A 305 25.25 17.87 1.43
C ALA A 305 25.96 18.90 2.31
N ALA A 306 25.95 18.71 3.64
CA ALA A 306 26.63 19.62 4.58
C ALA A 306 28.15 19.63 4.36
N ILE A 307 28.78 18.46 4.16
CA ILE A 307 30.22 18.36 3.86
C ILE A 307 30.56 19.13 2.57
N VAL A 308 29.84 18.83 1.49
CA VAL A 308 30.11 19.41 0.20
C VAL A 308 29.81 20.91 0.17
N MET A 309 28.75 21.38 0.86
CA MET A 309 28.46 22.81 0.98
C MET A 309 29.51 23.53 1.84
N THR A 310 30.03 22.92 2.90
CA THR A 310 31.11 23.49 3.71
C THR A 310 32.36 23.64 2.88
N MET A 311 32.75 22.64 2.09
CA MET A 311 33.88 22.71 1.17
C MET A 311 33.68 23.85 0.13
N SER A 312 32.44 24.06 -0.37
CA SER A 312 32.09 25.17 -1.25
C SER A 312 32.35 26.54 -0.62
N VAL A 313 31.99 26.67 0.63
CA VAL A 313 32.20 27.93 1.35
C VAL A 313 33.66 28.19 1.51
N THR A 314 34.48 27.20 1.90
CA THR A 314 35.92 27.36 2.09
C THR A 314 36.66 27.73 0.78
N GLU A 315 36.37 27.03 -0.32
CA GLU A 315 36.97 27.31 -1.64
C GLU A 315 36.61 28.71 -2.19
N ARG A 316 35.46 29.26 -1.78
CA ARG A 316 34.96 30.55 -2.29
C ARG A 316 35.00 31.67 -1.25
N THR A 317 35.75 31.48 -0.16
CA THR A 317 35.84 32.47 0.94
C THR A 317 36.25 33.84 0.44
N ARG A 318 37.22 33.95 -0.48
CA ARG A 318 37.68 35.22 -1.07
C ARG A 318 36.60 35.88 -1.97
N GLU A 319 35.87 35.10 -2.77
CA GLU A 319 34.74 35.62 -3.57
C GLU A 319 33.64 36.18 -2.65
N ILE A 320 33.33 35.48 -1.53
CA ILE A 320 32.36 35.93 -0.53
C ILE A 320 32.82 37.23 0.14
N GLY A 321 34.11 37.34 0.48
CA GLY A 321 34.72 38.55 1.01
C GLY A 321 34.56 39.75 0.09
N THR A 322 34.85 39.58 -1.21
CA THR A 322 34.68 40.60 -2.23
C THR A 322 33.21 41.02 -2.37
N LEU A 323 32.29 40.11 -2.45
CA LEU A 323 30.84 40.38 -2.51
C LEU A 323 30.36 41.20 -1.30
N ARG A 324 30.88 40.89 -0.11
CA ARG A 324 30.55 41.65 1.11
C ARG A 324 31.21 43.01 1.15
N ALA A 325 32.43 43.13 0.64
CA ALA A 325 33.13 44.44 0.56
C ALA A 325 32.43 45.44 -0.37
N ILE A 326 31.79 44.97 -1.44
CA ILE A 326 30.95 45.80 -2.36
C ILE A 326 29.51 45.99 -1.88
N GLY A 327 29.19 45.64 -0.62
CA GLY A 327 27.92 45.97 0.02
C GLY A 327 26.84 44.83 0.06
N THR A 328 27.16 43.60 -0.35
CA THR A 328 26.18 42.49 -0.24
C THR A 328 25.89 42.19 1.22
N ARG A 329 24.61 42.21 1.60
CA ARG A 329 24.16 41.88 2.97
C ARG A 329 24.40 40.41 3.30
N PRO A 330 24.68 40.04 4.58
CA PRO A 330 24.87 38.65 4.99
C PRO A 330 23.74 37.72 4.56
N VAL A 331 22.48 38.17 4.64
CA VAL A 331 21.30 37.43 4.20
C VAL A 331 21.31 37.14 2.68
N GLY A 332 21.91 38.05 1.87
CA GLY A 332 22.08 37.84 0.44
C GLY A 332 23.02 36.67 0.14
N VAL A 333 24.14 36.57 0.85
CA VAL A 333 25.08 35.45 0.76
C VAL A 333 24.40 34.15 1.18
N GLN A 334 23.68 34.16 2.29
CA GLN A 334 22.94 32.96 2.76
C GLN A 334 21.91 32.50 1.73
N ARG A 335 21.10 33.41 1.17
CA ARG A 335 20.11 33.08 0.13
C ARG A 335 20.76 32.50 -1.14
N MET A 336 21.94 32.96 -1.51
CA MET A 336 22.68 32.45 -2.67
C MET A 336 23.05 30.97 -2.48
N PHE A 337 23.57 30.57 -1.31
CA PHE A 337 23.88 29.15 -1.03
C PHE A 337 22.64 28.27 -0.88
N LEU A 338 21.58 28.80 -0.29
CA LEU A 338 20.30 28.06 -0.21
C LEU A 338 19.69 27.86 -1.62
N ALA A 339 19.76 28.86 -2.50
CA ALA A 339 19.32 28.73 -3.88
C ALA A 339 20.18 27.71 -4.66
N GLU A 340 21.49 27.69 -4.45
CA GLU A 340 22.40 26.70 -5.04
C GLU A 340 22.03 25.29 -4.59
N GLY A 341 21.76 25.09 -3.29
CA GLY A 341 21.25 23.80 -2.75
C GLY A 341 19.90 23.39 -3.32
N ALA A 342 18.97 24.34 -3.45
CA ALA A 342 17.65 24.07 -4.03
C ALA A 342 17.72 23.68 -5.52
N VAL A 343 18.51 24.40 -6.33
CA VAL A 343 18.72 24.07 -7.76
C VAL A 343 19.33 22.67 -7.90
N LEU A 344 20.33 22.37 -7.07
CA LEU A 344 20.98 21.07 -7.07
C LEU A 344 20.03 19.95 -6.66
N ALA A 345 19.17 20.20 -5.66
CA ALA A 345 18.14 19.24 -5.24
C ALA A 345 17.16 18.95 -6.39
N VAL A 346 16.65 19.97 -7.05
CA VAL A 346 15.73 19.81 -8.18
C VAL A 346 16.40 19.06 -9.34
N ALA A 347 17.63 19.45 -9.71
CA ALA A 347 18.37 18.77 -10.77
C ALA A 347 18.65 17.29 -10.40
N GLY A 348 19.03 17.02 -9.16
CA GLY A 348 19.21 15.66 -8.64
C GLY A 348 17.91 14.87 -8.64
N CYS A 349 16.78 15.45 -8.25
CA CYS A 349 15.48 14.81 -8.32
C CYS A 349 15.07 14.46 -9.76
N VAL A 350 15.33 15.35 -10.73
CA VAL A 350 15.04 15.07 -12.15
C VAL A 350 15.88 13.89 -12.64
N ALA A 351 17.19 13.89 -12.36
CA ALA A 351 18.08 12.78 -12.70
C ALA A 351 17.65 11.49 -11.98
N GLY A 352 17.31 11.57 -10.70
CA GLY A 352 16.83 10.44 -9.90
C GLY A 352 15.49 9.90 -10.39
N ALA A 353 14.58 10.76 -10.86
CA ALA A 353 13.32 10.35 -11.46
C ALA A 353 13.54 9.54 -12.75
N LEU A 354 14.47 9.99 -13.61
CA LEU A 354 14.83 9.24 -14.82
C LEU A 354 15.42 7.88 -14.47
N VAL A 355 16.33 7.81 -13.49
CA VAL A 355 16.91 6.54 -12.99
C VAL A 355 15.80 5.65 -12.43
N ALA A 356 14.90 6.20 -11.61
CA ALA A 356 13.78 5.44 -11.05
C ALA A 356 12.86 4.86 -12.13
N LEU A 357 12.55 5.62 -13.18
CA LEU A 357 11.73 5.15 -14.30
C LEU A 357 12.40 4.02 -15.08
N VAL A 358 13.71 4.13 -15.33
CA VAL A 358 14.49 3.09 -16.02
C VAL A 358 14.57 1.82 -15.17
N VAL A 359 14.95 1.95 -13.89
CA VAL A 359 15.04 0.80 -12.97
C VAL A 359 13.68 0.14 -12.79
N ARG A 360 12.61 0.93 -12.64
CA ARG A 360 11.24 0.43 -12.61
C ARG A 360 10.90 -0.39 -13.86
N ALA A 361 11.23 0.12 -15.06
CA ALA A 361 10.96 -0.58 -16.30
C ALA A 361 11.73 -1.92 -16.38
N ILE A 362 12.99 -1.94 -15.96
CA ILE A 362 13.82 -3.14 -15.88
C ILE A 362 13.23 -4.13 -14.88
N LEU A 363 12.87 -3.71 -13.67
CA LEU A 363 12.30 -4.59 -12.64
C LEU A 363 10.98 -5.20 -13.09
N ASN A 364 10.09 -4.41 -13.67
CA ASN A 364 8.80 -4.90 -14.15
C ASN A 364 8.92 -5.84 -15.36
N ALA A 365 9.97 -5.66 -16.19
CA ALA A 365 10.25 -6.54 -17.33
C ALA A 365 11.00 -7.82 -16.94
N SER A 366 11.71 -7.82 -15.83
CA SER A 366 12.57 -8.95 -15.40
C SER A 366 11.79 -10.17 -14.93
N GLY A 367 10.52 -10.01 -14.54
CA GLY A 367 9.71 -11.12 -13.99
C GLY A 367 10.26 -11.72 -12.69
N ILE A 368 11.10 -10.99 -11.96
CA ILE A 368 11.69 -11.47 -10.70
C ILE A 368 10.58 -11.73 -9.70
N VAL A 369 10.56 -12.94 -9.14
CA VAL A 369 9.65 -13.34 -8.07
C VAL A 369 10.45 -13.48 -6.79
N LEU A 370 10.08 -12.75 -5.75
CA LEU A 370 10.63 -12.90 -4.41
C LEU A 370 10.22 -14.26 -3.82
N PRO A 371 11.08 -14.90 -3.02
CA PRO A 371 10.68 -16.11 -2.31
C PRO A 371 9.45 -15.82 -1.44
N PRO A 372 8.59 -16.84 -1.20
CA PRO A 372 7.41 -16.65 -0.37
C PRO A 372 7.79 -16.15 1.03
N PRO A 373 7.12 -15.14 1.54
CA PRO A 373 7.31 -14.72 2.93
C PRO A 373 6.84 -15.83 3.89
N PRO A 374 7.28 -15.82 5.15
CA PRO A 374 6.83 -16.79 6.14
C PRO A 374 5.31 -16.89 6.19
N GLY A 375 4.78 -18.11 6.12
CA GLY A 375 3.33 -18.38 6.11
C GLY A 375 2.65 -18.25 4.74
N ALA A 376 3.35 -17.88 3.67
CA ALA A 376 2.81 -17.91 2.30
C ALA A 376 3.28 -19.15 1.53
N THR A 377 2.48 -19.59 0.55
CA THR A 377 2.78 -20.73 -0.32
C THR A 377 3.43 -20.32 -1.64
N HIS A 378 3.22 -19.06 -2.07
CA HIS A 378 3.73 -18.52 -3.33
C HIS A 378 4.59 -17.28 -3.14
N GLY A 379 5.59 -17.14 -4.02
CA GLY A 379 6.41 -15.95 -4.12
C GLY A 379 5.63 -14.74 -4.62
N MET A 380 6.14 -13.55 -4.32
CA MET A 380 5.57 -12.28 -4.76
C MET A 380 6.35 -11.72 -5.96
N PRO A 381 5.72 -11.43 -7.11
CA PRO A 381 6.41 -10.77 -8.20
C PRO A 381 6.79 -9.34 -7.79
N ILE A 382 8.04 -8.95 -8.11
CA ILE A 382 8.48 -7.57 -7.90
C ILE A 382 7.88 -6.71 -8.99
N ASN A 383 6.83 -5.98 -8.65
CA ASN A 383 6.24 -4.96 -9.50
C ASN A 383 6.29 -3.61 -8.80
N VAL A 384 6.77 -2.60 -9.50
CA VAL A 384 6.85 -1.22 -9.00
C VAL A 384 5.88 -0.37 -9.80
N LYS A 385 4.83 0.12 -9.14
CA LYS A 385 3.84 1.02 -9.75
C LYS A 385 4.39 2.44 -9.87
N PHE A 386 4.05 3.14 -10.96
CA PHE A 386 4.24 4.57 -11.01
C PHE A 386 3.22 5.24 -10.07
N TYR A 387 3.71 5.82 -8.98
CA TYR A 387 2.86 6.45 -7.96
C TYR A 387 3.19 7.94 -7.87
N PRO A 388 2.46 8.82 -8.60
CA PRO A 388 2.80 10.24 -8.73
C PRO A 388 2.98 10.97 -7.39
N LEU A 389 2.17 10.63 -6.39
CA LEU A 389 2.25 11.23 -5.06
C LEU A 389 3.61 10.96 -4.39
N ALA A 390 4.20 9.77 -4.58
CA ALA A 390 5.54 9.46 -4.07
C ALA A 390 6.61 10.33 -4.74
N TYR A 391 6.49 10.60 -6.05
CA TYR A 391 7.42 11.48 -6.76
C TYR A 391 7.32 12.91 -6.23
N VAL A 392 6.11 13.46 -6.08
CA VAL A 392 5.90 14.82 -5.54
C VAL A 392 6.39 14.92 -4.10
N ALA A 393 6.02 13.96 -3.24
CA ALA A 393 6.47 13.91 -1.86
C ALA A 393 8.00 13.74 -1.76
N GLY A 394 8.59 12.94 -2.65
CA GLY A 394 10.04 12.77 -2.75
C GLY A 394 10.77 14.05 -3.12
N VAL A 395 10.27 14.80 -4.10
CA VAL A 395 10.85 16.14 -4.45
C VAL A 395 10.77 17.07 -3.25
N ALA A 396 9.61 17.18 -2.61
CA ALA A 396 9.44 18.04 -1.43
C ALA A 396 10.38 17.64 -0.29
N ALA A 397 10.50 16.34 -0.01
CA ALA A 397 11.40 15.81 1.01
C ALA A 397 12.86 16.10 0.67
N MET A 398 13.32 15.86 -0.56
CA MET A 398 14.72 16.09 -0.97
C MET A 398 15.09 17.57 -0.99
N VAL A 399 14.20 18.43 -1.49
CA VAL A 399 14.41 19.89 -1.46
C VAL A 399 14.47 20.37 -0.01
N GLY A 400 13.53 19.95 0.85
CA GLY A 400 13.55 20.27 2.28
C GLY A 400 14.84 19.81 2.97
N THR A 401 15.25 18.58 2.74
CA THR A 401 16.52 18.02 3.25
C THR A 401 17.73 18.83 2.82
N MET A 402 17.81 19.21 1.54
CA MET A 402 18.91 20.02 1.01
C MET A 402 18.92 21.43 1.58
N LEU A 403 17.76 22.05 1.78
CA LEU A 403 17.67 23.36 2.44
C LEU A 403 18.16 23.30 3.88
N VAL A 404 17.76 22.26 4.64
CA VAL A 404 18.23 22.03 6.01
C VAL A 404 19.76 21.79 6.03
N ALA A 405 20.26 20.94 5.15
CA ALA A 405 21.68 20.62 5.04
C ALA A 405 22.53 21.84 4.68
N SER A 406 22.02 22.70 3.79
CA SER A 406 22.71 23.91 3.32
C SER A 406 22.62 25.06 4.32
N TRP A 407 21.69 25.04 5.26
CA TRP A 407 21.44 26.12 6.21
C TRP A 407 22.68 26.48 7.06
N PHE A 408 23.27 25.45 7.69
CA PHE A 408 24.41 25.68 8.58
C PHE A 408 25.65 26.21 7.85
N PRO A 409 26.13 25.60 6.75
CA PRO A 409 27.23 26.14 5.95
C PRO A 409 26.96 27.56 5.40
N ALA A 410 25.74 27.80 4.91
CA ALA A 410 25.33 29.10 4.37
C ALA A 410 25.36 30.21 5.45
N ARG A 411 24.90 29.86 6.67
CA ARG A 411 24.94 30.77 7.81
C ARG A 411 26.39 31.09 8.23
N ARG A 412 27.26 30.07 8.23
CA ARG A 412 28.69 30.26 8.53
C ARG A 412 29.35 31.16 7.47
N ALA A 413 29.09 30.91 6.18
CA ALA A 413 29.60 31.76 5.09
C ALA A 413 29.16 33.22 5.23
N SER A 414 27.92 33.48 5.62
CA SER A 414 27.36 34.81 5.77
C SER A 414 27.98 35.62 6.93
N ARG A 415 28.68 34.98 7.87
CA ARG A 415 29.29 35.61 9.06
C ARG A 415 30.79 35.76 9.01
N ILE A 416 31.46 35.28 7.95
CA ILE A 416 32.91 35.46 7.77
C ILE A 416 33.24 36.95 7.72
N SER A 417 34.27 37.40 8.47
CA SER A 417 34.69 38.80 8.45
C SER A 417 35.32 39.16 7.10
N ILE A 418 35.11 40.38 6.61
CA ILE A 418 35.67 40.85 5.31
C ILE A 418 37.18 40.76 5.30
N VAL A 419 37.83 41.16 6.42
CA VAL A 419 39.30 41.14 6.56
C VAL A 419 39.81 39.70 6.49
N GLU A 420 39.22 38.78 7.26
CA GLU A 420 39.62 37.38 7.29
C GLU A 420 39.41 36.70 5.92
N ALA A 421 38.33 37.04 5.21
CA ALA A 421 38.04 36.51 3.89
C ALA A 421 39.00 36.95 2.81
N LEU A 422 39.53 38.18 2.88
CA LEU A 422 40.46 38.73 1.91
C LEU A 422 41.92 38.35 2.18
N THR A 423 42.28 38.01 3.45
CA THR A 423 43.63 37.58 3.86
C THR A 423 43.79 36.04 3.83
N HIS A 424 42.74 35.31 3.50
CA HIS A 424 42.79 33.85 3.39
C HIS A 424 43.65 33.44 2.18
N VAL A 425 44.77 32.76 2.44
CA VAL A 425 45.72 32.25 1.43
C VAL A 425 45.24 30.87 0.94
#